data_8f6414954c5368df669b7727dfd61475
#
_entry.id   8f6414954c5368df669b7727dfd61475
#
_cell.length_a   1.000
_cell.length_b   1.000
_cell.length_c   1.000
_cell.angle_alpha   90.00
_cell.angle_beta   90.00
_cell.angle_gamma   90.00
#
_symmetry.space_group_name_H-M   'P 1'
#
loop_
_entity.id
_entity.type
_entity.pdbx_description
1 polymer ?
#
loop_
_entity_poly.entity_id
_entity_poly.type
_entity_poly.pdbx_seq_one_letter_code
_entity_poly.pdbx_strand_id
1 'polypeptide(L)'
;KARPDISSLSTAESQLFLNKFSNLQKSRCTPLGIKFVKRVIGVPGDVVEIKGYEIWVNGNKLKHKLLSSESGENLIEETLDEGIHVIRTLGFSDYEQYQWKVPEGSYLAIGDNRDNSLDSRAWGYFSEDYLVGRADYIWMHWESFSKLPSFSRNKRIQ
;
A
#
# COMPACT_ATOMS: atom_id res chain seq x y z
N LYS A 1 -14.58 -13.47 -5.68
CA LYS A 1 -15.69 -12.50 -5.42
C LYS A 1 -15.24 -11.19 -6.04
N ALA A 2 -15.99 -10.68 -7.04
CA ALA A 2 -15.72 -9.41 -7.68
C ALA A 2 -15.70 -8.29 -6.63
N ARG A 3 -14.73 -7.37 -6.73
CA ARG A 3 -14.70 -6.14 -5.94
C ARG A 3 -15.91 -5.29 -6.34
N PRO A 4 -16.55 -4.58 -5.41
CA PRO A 4 -17.57 -3.63 -5.78
C PRO A 4 -16.95 -2.53 -6.65
N ASP A 5 -17.53 -2.27 -7.79
CA ASP A 5 -17.16 -1.16 -8.67
C ASP A 5 -17.57 0.15 -7.98
N ILE A 6 -16.56 0.90 -7.52
CA ILE A 6 -16.77 2.17 -6.81
C ILE A 6 -16.92 3.34 -7.80
N SER A 7 -16.60 3.14 -9.07
CA SER A 7 -16.68 4.20 -10.10
C SER A 7 -18.12 4.56 -10.45
N SER A 8 -19.10 3.70 -10.12
CA SER A 8 -20.52 3.89 -10.35
C SER A 8 -21.29 4.47 -9.15
N LEU A 9 -20.62 4.66 -8.00
CA LEU A 9 -21.28 5.17 -6.80
C LEU A 9 -21.48 6.69 -6.89
N SER A 10 -22.69 7.14 -6.50
CA SER A 10 -22.94 8.57 -6.32
C SER A 10 -22.02 9.15 -5.24
N THR A 11 -21.79 10.47 -5.27
CA THR A 11 -20.95 11.16 -4.27
C THR A 11 -21.39 10.85 -2.83
N ALA A 12 -22.71 10.68 -2.59
CA ALA A 12 -23.25 10.33 -1.28
C ALA A 12 -22.92 8.90 -0.86
N GLU A 13 -22.97 7.94 -1.78
CA GLU A 13 -22.63 6.53 -1.53
C GLU A 13 -21.13 6.36 -1.33
N SER A 14 -20.31 7.09 -2.09
CA SER A 14 -18.86 7.15 -1.88
C SER A 14 -18.52 7.70 -0.50
N GLN A 15 -19.17 8.77 -0.05
CA GLN A 15 -19.02 9.32 1.30
C GLN A 15 -19.47 8.35 2.39
N LEU A 16 -20.59 7.64 2.17
CA LEU A 16 -21.08 6.63 3.11
C LEU A 16 -20.13 5.44 3.21
N PHE A 17 -19.56 5.00 2.08
CA PHE A 17 -18.56 3.95 2.03
C PHE A 17 -17.27 4.38 2.75
N LEU A 18 -16.78 5.59 2.47
CA LEU A 18 -15.61 6.17 3.14
C LEU A 18 -15.84 6.34 4.64
N ASN A 19 -17.02 6.79 5.06
CA ASN A 19 -17.38 6.91 6.47
C ASN A 19 -17.48 5.54 7.16
N LYS A 20 -18.00 4.52 6.48
CA LYS A 20 -18.05 3.15 6.99
C LYS A 20 -16.65 2.55 7.12
N PHE A 21 -15.75 2.84 6.17
CA PHE A 21 -14.35 2.44 6.22
C PHE A 21 -13.57 3.21 7.27
N SER A 22 -13.76 4.53 7.42
CA SER A 22 -13.13 5.32 8.48
C SER A 22 -13.55 4.85 9.87
N ASN A 23 -14.81 4.48 10.05
CA ASN A 23 -15.31 3.90 11.30
C ASN A 23 -14.74 2.49 11.56
N LEU A 24 -14.59 1.66 10.53
CA LEU A 24 -13.89 0.38 10.61
C LEU A 24 -12.39 0.57 10.93
N GLN A 25 -11.76 1.58 10.34
CA GLN A 25 -10.37 1.94 10.59
C GLN A 25 -10.19 2.48 12.02
N LYS A 26 -11.08 3.38 12.47
CA LYS A 26 -11.13 3.90 13.84
C LYS A 26 -11.30 2.79 14.88
N SER A 27 -12.17 1.81 14.63
CA SER A 27 -12.37 0.67 15.53
C SER A 27 -11.21 -0.34 15.53
N ARG A 28 -10.39 -0.37 14.46
CA ARG A 28 -9.25 -1.29 14.30
C ARG A 28 -7.91 -0.69 14.69
N CYS A 29 -7.81 0.64 14.75
CA CYS A 29 -6.61 1.36 15.19
C CYS A 29 -6.62 1.76 16.67
N THR A 30 -7.59 1.30 17.45
CA THR A 30 -7.52 1.33 18.93
C THR A 30 -6.41 0.38 19.42
N PRO A 31 -5.95 0.43 20.69
CA PRO A 31 -4.84 -0.39 21.19
C PRO A 31 -4.92 -1.89 20.92
N LEU A 32 -6.10 -2.39 20.55
CA LEU A 32 -6.37 -3.77 20.14
C LEU A 32 -6.53 -3.93 18.61
N GLY A 33 -6.32 -2.88 17.83
CA GLY A 33 -6.52 -2.88 16.37
C GLY A 33 -5.41 -3.58 15.60
N ILE A 34 -5.74 -4.08 14.39
CA ILE A 34 -4.77 -4.67 13.48
C ILE A 34 -3.88 -3.57 12.92
N LYS A 35 -2.57 -3.70 13.11
CA LYS A 35 -1.57 -2.82 12.52
C LYS A 35 -1.24 -3.29 11.11
N PHE A 36 -1.25 -2.37 10.16
CA PHE A 36 -0.82 -2.61 8.79
C PHE A 36 0.58 -2.08 8.58
N VAL A 37 1.42 -2.86 7.91
CA VAL A 37 2.71 -2.39 7.39
C VAL A 37 2.50 -2.10 5.91
N LYS A 38 2.67 -0.85 5.52
CA LYS A 38 2.51 -0.36 4.15
C LYS A 38 3.59 0.68 3.85
N ARG A 39 3.88 0.87 2.58
CA ARG A 39 4.82 1.89 2.12
C ARG A 39 4.07 3.20 1.86
N VAL A 40 4.49 4.28 2.51
CA VAL A 40 3.98 5.62 2.20
C VAL A 40 4.51 6.02 0.83
N ILE A 41 3.60 6.31 -0.09
CA ILE A 41 3.89 6.73 -1.46
C ILE A 41 3.59 8.21 -1.66
N GLY A 42 2.62 8.76 -0.92
CA GLY A 42 2.25 10.17 -0.99
C GLY A 42 2.20 10.79 0.39
N VAL A 43 2.78 11.98 0.51
CA VAL A 43 2.76 12.83 1.70
C VAL A 43 1.86 14.06 1.47
N PRO A 44 1.53 14.85 2.51
CA PRO A 44 0.70 16.03 2.36
C PRO A 44 1.13 16.93 1.20
N GLY A 45 0.19 17.30 0.35
CA GLY A 45 0.42 18.15 -0.83
C GLY A 45 0.73 17.40 -2.12
N ASP A 46 1.16 16.14 -2.06
CA ASP A 46 1.47 15.35 -3.25
C ASP A 46 0.24 15.06 -4.11
N VAL A 47 0.48 15.00 -5.42
CA VAL A 47 -0.44 14.43 -6.40
C VAL A 47 0.08 13.05 -6.78
N VAL A 48 -0.68 12.02 -6.43
CA VAL A 48 -0.33 10.61 -6.71
C VAL A 48 -1.29 10.05 -7.74
N GLU A 49 -0.75 9.52 -8.83
CA GLU A 49 -1.51 8.81 -9.86
C GLU A 49 -1.06 7.36 -9.91
N ILE A 50 -2.01 6.44 -10.07
CA ILE A 50 -1.76 5.01 -10.25
C ILE A 50 -2.48 4.54 -11.49
N LYS A 51 -1.77 3.85 -12.38
CA LYS A 51 -2.31 3.22 -13.59
C LYS A 51 -1.77 1.79 -13.66
N GLY A 52 -2.61 0.85 -13.26
CA GLY A 52 -2.15 -0.53 -13.06
C GLY A 52 -1.09 -0.61 -11.96
N TYR A 53 0.11 -1.07 -12.31
CA TYR A 53 1.24 -1.14 -11.37
C TYR A 53 2.14 0.11 -11.39
N GLU A 54 1.92 0.99 -12.33
CA GLU A 54 2.73 2.20 -12.48
C GLU A 54 2.22 3.30 -11.56
N ILE A 55 3.15 4.00 -10.92
CA ILE A 55 2.86 5.08 -9.98
C ILE A 55 3.60 6.34 -10.43
N TRP A 56 2.91 7.47 -10.37
CA TRP A 56 3.46 8.81 -10.54
C TRP A 56 3.26 9.60 -9.26
N VAL A 57 4.29 10.30 -8.84
CA VAL A 57 4.23 11.26 -7.74
C VAL A 57 4.62 12.62 -8.28
N ASN A 58 3.73 13.59 -8.20
CA ASN A 58 3.90 14.94 -8.73
C ASN A 58 4.31 14.94 -10.22
N GLY A 59 3.69 14.05 -11.02
CA GLY A 59 3.97 13.90 -12.45
C GLY A 59 5.24 13.09 -12.78
N ASN A 60 6.02 12.70 -11.79
CA ASN A 60 7.22 11.89 -11.98
C ASN A 60 6.88 10.41 -11.82
N LYS A 61 7.09 9.62 -12.85
CA LYS A 61 6.89 8.17 -12.81
C LYS A 61 7.96 7.50 -11.98
N LEU A 62 7.57 6.61 -11.07
CA LEU A 62 8.51 5.77 -10.34
C LEU A 62 9.22 4.81 -11.31
N LYS A 63 10.52 4.64 -11.12
CA LYS A 63 11.33 3.77 -11.97
C LYS A 63 11.13 2.32 -11.57
N HIS A 64 10.87 1.47 -12.55
CA HIS A 64 10.74 0.03 -12.39
C HIS A 64 11.85 -0.69 -13.13
N LYS A 65 12.40 -1.73 -12.49
CA LYS A 65 13.33 -2.67 -13.10
C LYS A 65 12.89 -4.09 -12.76
N LEU A 66 12.58 -4.89 -13.77
CA LEU A 66 12.23 -6.29 -13.58
C LEU A 66 13.43 -7.06 -13.05
N LEU A 67 13.26 -7.75 -11.93
CA LEU A 67 14.29 -8.59 -11.32
C LEU A 67 14.09 -10.07 -11.68
N SER A 68 12.85 -10.56 -11.58
CA SER A 68 12.48 -11.92 -12.01
C SER A 68 11.02 -11.98 -12.43
N SER A 69 10.73 -12.97 -13.28
CA SER A 69 9.36 -13.31 -13.71
C SER A 69 9.25 -14.83 -13.74
N GLU A 70 8.61 -15.39 -12.73
CA GLU A 70 8.48 -16.84 -12.56
C GLU A 70 7.06 -17.21 -12.14
N SER A 71 6.51 -18.25 -12.74
CA SER A 71 5.21 -18.84 -12.37
C SER A 71 4.06 -17.82 -12.30
N GLY A 72 4.09 -16.78 -13.15
CA GLY A 72 3.08 -15.72 -13.18
C GLY A 72 3.28 -14.63 -12.11
N GLU A 73 4.36 -14.67 -11.35
CA GLU A 73 4.75 -13.64 -10.40
C GLU A 73 5.93 -12.85 -10.94
N ASN A 74 5.87 -11.53 -10.78
CA ASN A 74 6.99 -10.65 -11.11
C ASN A 74 7.52 -10.01 -9.82
N LEU A 75 8.83 -10.01 -9.66
CA LEU A 75 9.55 -9.18 -8.71
C LEU A 75 10.14 -7.99 -9.45
N ILE A 76 9.79 -6.81 -9.02
CA ILE A 76 10.17 -5.56 -9.66
C ILE A 76 10.85 -4.68 -8.61
N GLU A 77 12.03 -4.20 -8.93
CA GLU A 77 12.69 -3.14 -8.17
C GLU A 77 11.99 -1.81 -8.52
N GLU A 78 11.46 -1.15 -7.52
CA GLU A 78 10.83 0.16 -7.63
C GLU A 78 11.66 1.19 -6.88
N THR A 79 11.90 2.33 -7.52
CA THR A 79 12.62 3.46 -6.91
C THR A 79 11.61 4.56 -6.57
N LEU A 80 11.55 4.90 -5.29
CA LEU A 80 10.78 6.02 -4.75
C LEU A 80 11.77 6.99 -4.11
N ASP A 81 11.90 8.19 -4.65
CA ASP A 81 12.93 9.16 -4.31
C ASP A 81 14.35 8.52 -4.39
N GLU A 82 15.08 8.47 -3.27
CA GLU A 82 16.39 7.81 -3.19
C GLU A 82 16.30 6.36 -2.67
N GLY A 83 15.09 5.92 -2.27
CA GLY A 83 14.86 4.59 -1.72
C GLY A 83 14.55 3.55 -2.80
N ILE A 84 15.23 2.40 -2.72
CA ILE A 84 14.99 1.26 -3.60
C ILE A 84 14.31 0.15 -2.81
N HIS A 85 13.24 -0.42 -3.33
CA HIS A 85 12.55 -1.55 -2.72
C HIS A 85 12.02 -2.50 -3.79
N VAL A 86 11.60 -3.69 -3.36
CA VAL A 86 11.08 -4.71 -4.26
C VAL A 86 9.58 -4.82 -4.08
N ILE A 87 8.85 -4.73 -5.18
CA ILE A 87 7.43 -5.00 -5.24
C ILE A 87 7.17 -6.33 -5.92
N ARG A 88 6.06 -6.97 -5.55
CA ARG A 88 5.57 -8.21 -6.12
C ARG A 88 4.25 -7.96 -6.84
N THR A 89 4.15 -8.49 -8.08
CA THR A 89 2.93 -8.43 -8.88
C THR A 89 2.62 -9.80 -9.46
N LEU A 90 1.32 -10.08 -9.73
CA LEU A 90 0.88 -11.32 -10.37
C LEU A 90 0.68 -11.17 -11.88
N GLY A 91 1.08 -10.03 -12.46
CA GLY A 91 0.98 -9.78 -13.89
C GLY A 91 -0.43 -9.43 -14.40
N PHE A 92 -1.43 -9.43 -13.53
CA PHE A 92 -2.81 -9.04 -13.85
C PHE A 92 -3.06 -7.65 -13.28
N SER A 93 -2.74 -6.64 -14.05
CA SER A 93 -3.18 -5.29 -13.74
C SER A 93 -4.58 -5.11 -14.31
N ASP A 94 -5.61 -5.14 -13.47
CA ASP A 94 -6.85 -4.46 -13.82
C ASP A 94 -6.46 -3.00 -14.02
N TYR A 95 -6.78 -2.45 -15.20
CA TYR A 95 -6.37 -1.10 -15.60
C TYR A 95 -7.09 -0.01 -14.79
N GLU A 96 -7.28 -0.22 -13.51
CA GLU A 96 -7.83 0.77 -12.61
C GLU A 96 -6.89 1.99 -12.56
N GLN A 97 -7.46 3.15 -12.76
CA GLN A 97 -6.76 4.42 -12.64
C GLN A 97 -7.24 5.13 -11.38
N TYR A 98 -6.29 5.61 -10.62
CA TYR A 98 -6.53 6.38 -9.41
C TYR A 98 -5.73 7.67 -9.47
N GLN A 99 -6.32 8.73 -8.96
CA GLN A 99 -5.62 10.00 -8.76
C GLN A 99 -6.05 10.62 -7.45
N TRP A 100 -5.09 11.01 -6.64
CA TRP A 100 -5.33 11.69 -5.38
C TRP A 100 -4.43 12.90 -5.25
N LYS A 101 -5.00 13.98 -4.71
CA LYS A 101 -4.23 15.04 -4.09
C LYS A 101 -4.27 14.80 -2.59
N VAL A 102 -3.14 14.48 -2.00
CA VAL A 102 -3.03 14.12 -0.57
C VAL A 102 -3.27 15.36 0.27
N PRO A 103 -4.31 15.39 1.15
CA PRO A 103 -4.59 16.53 2.00
C PRO A 103 -3.54 16.73 3.09
N GLU A 104 -3.49 17.93 3.68
CA GLU A 104 -2.72 18.18 4.88
C GLU A 104 -3.10 17.22 6.01
N GLY A 105 -2.09 16.75 6.77
CA GLY A 105 -2.27 15.79 7.86
C GLY A 105 -2.71 14.40 7.41
N SER A 106 -2.55 14.09 6.12
CA SER A 106 -2.92 12.78 5.55
C SER A 106 -1.78 12.17 4.74
N TYR A 107 -1.82 10.84 4.58
CA TYR A 107 -0.84 10.07 3.85
C TYR A 107 -1.52 9.05 2.94
N LEU A 108 -0.83 8.65 1.88
CA LEU A 108 -1.26 7.59 0.97
C LEU A 108 -0.24 6.47 1.01
N ALA A 109 -0.71 5.25 1.26
CA ALA A 109 0.18 4.11 1.43
C ALA A 109 -0.26 2.89 0.62
N ILE A 110 0.72 2.19 0.03
CA ILE A 110 0.52 1.03 -0.82
C ILE A 110 1.37 -0.14 -0.34
N GLY A 111 0.82 -1.35 -0.45
CA GLY A 111 1.56 -2.56 -0.11
C GLY A 111 2.52 -2.98 -1.20
N ASP A 112 3.70 -3.47 -0.81
CA ASP A 112 4.72 -3.96 -1.74
C ASP A 112 4.24 -5.23 -2.49
N ASN A 113 3.34 -6.05 -1.91
CA ASN A 113 2.64 -7.11 -2.61
C ASN A 113 1.39 -6.53 -3.29
N ARG A 114 1.54 -5.96 -4.48
CA ARG A 114 0.57 -5.13 -5.19
C ARG A 114 -0.80 -5.77 -5.34
N ASP A 115 -0.88 -7.03 -5.73
CA ASP A 115 -2.14 -7.72 -6.00
C ASP A 115 -2.79 -8.32 -4.74
N ASN A 116 -2.02 -8.46 -3.67
CA ASN A 116 -2.50 -9.01 -2.41
C ASN A 116 -2.36 -8.02 -1.26
N SER A 117 -2.80 -6.79 -1.48
CA SER A 117 -2.73 -5.73 -0.49
C SER A 117 -4.06 -4.98 -0.39
N LEU A 118 -4.58 -4.90 0.82
CA LEU A 118 -5.61 -3.94 1.17
C LEU A 118 -4.92 -2.64 1.60
N ASP A 119 -4.98 -1.61 0.75
CA ASP A 119 -4.24 -0.36 0.91
C ASP A 119 -5.01 0.85 0.36
N SER A 120 -4.33 1.98 0.15
CA SER A 120 -4.96 3.24 -0.27
C SER A 120 -5.73 3.14 -1.59
N ARG A 121 -5.46 2.17 -2.43
CA ARG A 121 -6.28 1.91 -3.62
C ARG A 121 -7.72 1.52 -3.26
N ALA A 122 -7.93 0.93 -2.10
CA ALA A 122 -9.24 0.51 -1.62
C ALA A 122 -9.88 1.51 -0.64
N TRP A 123 -9.11 2.26 0.13
CA TRP A 123 -9.64 3.14 1.19
C TRP A 123 -9.14 4.59 1.13
N GLY A 124 -8.37 4.97 0.10
CA GLY A 124 -7.88 6.33 -0.11
C GLY A 124 -6.73 6.71 0.84
N TYR A 125 -6.60 7.98 1.15
CA TYR A 125 -5.63 8.50 2.12
C TYR A 125 -6.11 8.27 3.57
N PHE A 126 -5.17 8.29 4.51
CA PHE A 126 -5.43 8.13 5.95
C PHE A 126 -4.80 9.27 6.75
N SER A 127 -5.38 9.59 7.92
CA SER A 127 -4.89 10.65 8.79
C SER A 127 -3.56 10.28 9.44
N GLU A 128 -2.74 11.28 9.70
CA GLU A 128 -1.49 11.19 10.47
C GLU A 128 -1.70 10.56 11.85
N ASP A 129 -2.85 10.74 12.48
CA ASP A 129 -3.19 10.13 13.77
C ASP A 129 -3.11 8.60 13.77
N TYR A 130 -3.13 7.97 12.59
CA TYR A 130 -3.01 6.52 12.43
C TYR A 130 -1.59 6.04 12.18
N LEU A 131 -0.62 6.95 12.04
CA LEU A 131 0.79 6.58 11.95
C LEU A 131 1.28 6.10 13.32
N VAL A 132 1.65 4.83 13.39
CA VAL A 132 2.21 4.24 14.61
C VAL A 132 3.72 4.43 14.66
N GLY A 133 4.38 4.44 13.50
CA GLY A 133 5.81 4.59 13.36
C GLY A 133 6.34 4.02 12.07
N ARG A 134 7.65 4.13 11.89
CA ARG A 134 8.39 3.59 10.76
C ARG A 134 8.93 2.21 11.09
N ALA A 135 8.81 1.28 10.15
CA ALA A 135 9.46 -0.03 10.25
C ALA A 135 10.91 0.09 9.77
N ASP A 136 11.88 -0.03 10.68
CA ASP A 136 13.31 0.17 10.38
C ASP A 136 14.11 -1.12 10.31
N TYR A 137 13.64 -2.18 10.96
CA TYR A 137 14.42 -3.40 11.10
C TYR A 137 13.57 -4.65 11.19
N ILE A 138 13.95 -5.70 10.46
CA ILE A 138 13.41 -7.05 10.61
C ILE A 138 14.32 -7.79 11.59
N TRP A 139 13.84 -8.11 12.78
CA TRP A 139 14.63 -8.79 13.80
C TRP A 139 14.36 -10.30 13.88
N MET A 140 13.20 -10.74 13.37
CA MET A 140 12.80 -12.15 13.38
C MET A 140 11.81 -12.42 12.26
N HIS A 141 11.87 -13.59 11.66
CA HIS A 141 10.87 -14.11 10.75
C HIS A 141 10.29 -15.42 11.29
N TRP A 142 8.99 -15.50 11.38
CA TRP A 142 8.27 -16.69 11.81
C TRP A 142 7.25 -17.10 10.75
N GLU A 143 7.52 -18.20 10.06
CA GLU A 143 6.71 -18.64 8.92
C GLU A 143 5.42 -19.32 9.35
N SER A 144 5.46 -20.12 10.42
CA SER A 144 4.30 -20.78 11.00
C SER A 144 4.55 -21.24 12.43
N PHE A 145 3.49 -21.47 13.19
CA PHE A 145 3.58 -21.98 14.57
C PHE A 145 4.24 -23.36 14.68
N SER A 146 4.31 -24.12 13.58
CA SER A 146 4.96 -25.44 13.54
C SER A 146 6.46 -25.39 13.27
N LYS A 147 7.01 -24.22 12.94
CA LYS A 147 8.44 -24.02 12.63
C LYS A 147 9.08 -23.12 13.67
N LEU A 148 10.38 -23.32 13.90
CA LEU A 148 11.14 -22.39 14.74
C LEU A 148 11.31 -21.04 14.06
N PRO A 149 11.33 -19.93 14.83
CA PRO A 149 11.65 -18.63 14.30
C PRO A 149 13.02 -18.61 13.61
N SER A 150 13.12 -17.89 12.50
CA SER A 150 14.36 -17.71 11.75
C SER A 150 14.86 -16.28 11.87
N PHE A 151 16.17 -16.15 12.01
CA PHE A 151 16.88 -14.86 12.03
C PHE A 151 17.63 -14.59 10.72
N SER A 152 17.48 -15.47 9.72
CA SER A 152 18.17 -15.36 8.42
C SER A 152 17.75 -14.11 7.60
N ARG A 153 16.61 -13.51 7.94
CA ARG A 153 16.09 -12.30 7.29
C ARG A 153 16.35 -11.02 8.09
N ASN A 154 17.17 -11.09 9.14
CA ASN A 154 17.50 -9.92 9.96
C ASN A 154 18.24 -8.88 9.12
N LYS A 155 17.60 -7.75 8.90
CA LYS A 155 18.17 -6.63 8.14
C LYS A 155 17.43 -5.33 8.42
N ARG A 156 18.10 -4.21 8.14
CA ARG A 156 17.42 -2.92 8.04
C ARG A 156 16.49 -2.91 6.83
N ILE A 157 15.36 -2.24 6.99
CA ILE A 157 14.41 -1.95 5.92
C ILE A 157 14.86 -0.63 5.29
N GLN A 158 15.04 -0.63 3.99
CA GLN A 158 15.40 0.56 3.21
C GLN A 158 14.13 1.29 2.77
#